data_25adadac4251825e48cec1e4aafee108
#
_entry.id   25adadac4251825e48cec1e4aafee108
#
_cell.length_a   1.000
_cell.length_b   1.000
_cell.length_c   1.000
_cell.angle_alpha   90.00
_cell.angle_beta   90.00
_cell.angle_gamma   90.00
#
_symmetry.space_group_name_H-M   'P 1'
#
loop_
_entity.id
_entity.type
_entity.pdbx_description
1 polymer ?
#
loop_
_entity_poly.entity_id
_entity_poly.type
_entity_poly.pdbx_seq_one_letter_code
_entity_poly.pdbx_strand_id
1 'polypeptide(L)'
;MHNQTLNENLIMASKSGNVSEVERLLQEGASVDYKDVNGSTALMAATQKNQFSVVKLLLEAGSDVNTRDITRLTPFICSGANGVHEILSLMLEYGADLKSVNRFGGTALLPSSEKGYLKTVQVCLDAGVPVNHVNDLGWSALLEAVILGNGGRLYSDVIQLLVEAGADVHLEDRDGKSSLQHAEELNQQKVVKILTKGYAETNASIQQAKTLYKENKYFEAITILSEALVTDRENLDLYFYKGYVLQELKRYEEALEQYKLALQVDSTDLDFYFYTANCLRLMNLQDEALAEYDKACTLDPNETFYCYHKSNYLRELGRHEEAINEMNKLLALQPYRYDFSFHKANSLRSLGRHEEAIGAIEHAIKHDPTNPLYHLHKEQSVELLGRK
;
A
#
# COMPACT_ATOMS: atom_id res chain seq x y z
N MET A 1 1.00 -27.77 26.24
CA MET A 1 0.20 -28.21 25.08
C MET A 1 -1.17 -27.55 25.06
N HIS A 2 -2.04 -27.67 26.09
CA HIS A 2 -3.40 -27.07 26.04
C HIS A 2 -3.39 -25.55 25.85
N ASN A 3 -2.60 -24.80 26.60
CA ASN A 3 -2.52 -23.32 26.49
C ASN A 3 -1.90 -22.86 25.15
N GLN A 4 -0.99 -23.62 24.58
CA GLN A 4 -0.40 -23.28 23.28
C GLN A 4 -1.43 -23.40 22.15
N THR A 5 -2.20 -24.50 22.15
CA THR A 5 -3.29 -24.69 21.16
C THR A 5 -4.36 -23.61 21.30
N LEU A 6 -4.69 -23.20 22.54
CA LEU A 6 -5.65 -22.12 22.80
C LEU A 6 -5.19 -20.78 22.18
N ASN A 7 -3.91 -20.44 22.37
CA ASN A 7 -3.32 -19.21 21.84
C ASN A 7 -3.22 -19.22 20.31
N GLU A 8 -2.84 -20.35 19.71
CA GLU A 8 -2.81 -20.53 18.26
C GLU A 8 -4.22 -20.39 17.64
N ASN A 9 -5.23 -20.94 18.32
CA ASN A 9 -6.63 -20.79 17.93
C ASN A 9 -7.09 -19.31 18.02
N LEU A 10 -6.61 -18.54 19.01
CA LEU A 10 -6.90 -17.13 19.10
C LEU A 10 -6.38 -16.37 17.86
N ILE A 11 -5.14 -16.65 17.42
CA ILE A 11 -4.59 -16.05 16.19
C ILE A 11 -5.44 -16.43 14.97
N MET A 12 -5.84 -17.71 14.84
CA MET A 12 -6.65 -18.18 13.71
C MET A 12 -8.05 -17.55 13.70
N ALA A 13 -8.73 -17.50 14.86
CA ALA A 13 -10.04 -16.86 15.00
C ALA A 13 -9.97 -15.36 14.68
N SER A 14 -8.88 -14.70 15.13
CA SER A 14 -8.62 -13.28 14.86
C SER A 14 -8.40 -13.01 13.38
N LYS A 15 -7.64 -13.87 12.71
CA LYS A 15 -7.40 -13.79 11.26
C LYS A 15 -8.69 -13.97 10.45
N SER A 16 -9.59 -14.85 10.89
CA SER A 16 -10.86 -15.10 10.21
C SER A 16 -11.96 -14.08 10.52
N GLY A 17 -11.76 -13.18 11.50
CA GLY A 17 -12.75 -12.19 11.91
C GLY A 17 -13.87 -12.76 12.79
N ASN A 18 -13.69 -13.94 13.37
CA ASN A 18 -14.71 -14.59 14.20
C ASN A 18 -14.74 -14.00 15.62
N VAL A 19 -15.48 -12.90 15.80
CA VAL A 19 -15.58 -12.15 17.05
C VAL A 19 -15.99 -13.06 18.22
N SER A 20 -17.06 -13.85 18.06
CA SER A 20 -17.57 -14.70 19.13
C SER A 20 -16.57 -15.75 19.59
N GLU A 21 -15.79 -16.31 18.65
CA GLU A 21 -14.74 -17.28 18.98
C GLU A 21 -13.54 -16.60 19.67
N VAL A 22 -13.18 -15.39 19.25
CA VAL A 22 -12.14 -14.59 19.92
C VAL A 22 -12.55 -14.29 21.38
N GLU A 23 -13.79 -13.84 21.60
CA GLU A 23 -14.33 -13.60 22.96
C GLU A 23 -14.27 -14.87 23.83
N ARG A 24 -14.72 -16.01 23.30
CA ARG A 24 -14.70 -17.29 24.00
C ARG A 24 -13.26 -17.69 24.40
N LEU A 25 -12.32 -17.59 23.44
CA LEU A 25 -10.92 -18.00 23.68
C LEU A 25 -10.25 -17.08 24.73
N LEU A 26 -10.52 -15.79 24.70
CA LEU A 26 -10.02 -14.84 25.73
C LEU A 26 -10.60 -15.17 27.10
N GLN A 27 -11.91 -15.52 27.21
CA GLN A 27 -12.55 -15.94 28.46
C GLN A 27 -11.97 -17.27 28.99
N GLU A 28 -11.53 -18.16 28.12
CA GLU A 28 -10.86 -19.42 28.47
C GLU A 28 -9.38 -19.22 28.88
N GLY A 29 -8.88 -17.98 28.82
CA GLY A 29 -7.55 -17.62 29.26
C GLY A 29 -6.46 -17.70 28.18
N ALA A 30 -6.83 -17.58 26.90
CA ALA A 30 -5.85 -17.38 25.85
C ALA A 30 -5.05 -16.09 26.13
N SER A 31 -3.74 -16.16 25.91
CA SER A 31 -2.86 -15.01 26.08
C SER A 31 -3.01 -14.07 24.88
N VAL A 32 -3.47 -12.83 25.13
CA VAL A 32 -3.75 -11.83 24.10
C VAL A 32 -2.52 -11.44 23.30
N ASP A 33 -1.33 -11.44 23.93
CA ASP A 33 -0.04 -11.09 23.31
C ASP A 33 0.85 -12.30 23.01
N TYR A 34 0.25 -13.51 22.94
CA TYR A 34 0.98 -14.68 22.47
C TYR A 34 1.51 -14.46 21.05
N LYS A 35 2.77 -14.84 20.84
CA LYS A 35 3.45 -14.76 19.53
C LYS A 35 3.61 -16.14 18.92
N ASP A 36 3.22 -16.27 17.68
CA ASP A 36 3.53 -17.45 16.88
C ASP A 36 5.02 -17.53 16.49
N VAL A 37 5.39 -18.53 15.71
CA VAL A 37 6.76 -18.75 15.23
C VAL A 37 7.32 -17.57 14.41
N ASN A 38 6.45 -16.74 13.86
CA ASN A 38 6.79 -15.53 13.09
C ASN A 38 6.77 -14.27 13.97
N GLY A 39 6.55 -14.40 15.27
CA GLY A 39 6.37 -13.28 16.19
C GLY A 39 5.03 -12.55 16.01
N SER A 40 4.10 -13.11 15.23
CA SER A 40 2.79 -12.51 14.96
C SER A 40 1.84 -12.75 16.13
N THR A 41 1.09 -11.73 16.52
CA THR A 41 0.04 -11.80 17.55
C THR A 41 -1.35 -11.90 16.92
N ALA A 42 -2.36 -12.18 17.74
CA ALA A 42 -3.76 -12.13 17.33
C ALA A 42 -4.13 -10.75 16.74
N LEU A 43 -3.65 -9.66 17.37
CA LEU A 43 -3.85 -8.29 16.90
C LEU A 43 -3.23 -8.07 15.49
N MET A 44 -1.99 -8.54 15.26
CA MET A 44 -1.35 -8.47 13.95
C MET A 44 -2.14 -9.24 12.90
N ALA A 45 -2.58 -10.46 13.21
CA ALA A 45 -3.34 -11.31 12.29
C ALA A 45 -4.69 -10.68 11.90
N ALA A 46 -5.40 -10.09 12.86
CA ALA A 46 -6.65 -9.36 12.62
C ALA A 46 -6.42 -8.11 11.74
N THR A 47 -5.35 -7.35 12.03
CA THR A 47 -4.98 -6.15 11.27
C THR A 47 -4.65 -6.48 9.82
N GLN A 48 -3.85 -7.51 9.58
CA GLN A 48 -3.50 -7.97 8.22
C GLN A 48 -4.72 -8.36 7.37
N LYS A 49 -5.82 -8.74 8.02
CA LYS A 49 -7.07 -9.15 7.37
C LYS A 49 -8.19 -8.12 7.47
N ASN A 50 -7.86 -6.91 7.91
CA ASN A 50 -8.81 -5.80 8.08
C ASN A 50 -10.04 -6.17 8.94
N GLN A 51 -9.84 -6.92 10.03
CA GLN A 51 -10.92 -7.37 10.91
C GLN A 51 -11.16 -6.35 12.01
N PHE A 52 -11.76 -5.21 11.69
CA PHE A 52 -11.92 -4.05 12.58
C PHE A 52 -12.53 -4.43 13.95
N SER A 53 -13.64 -5.19 13.96
CA SER A 53 -14.32 -5.58 15.20
C SER A 53 -13.43 -6.45 16.11
N VAL A 54 -12.63 -7.34 15.52
CA VAL A 54 -11.68 -8.17 16.26
C VAL A 54 -10.50 -7.34 16.76
N VAL A 55 -9.97 -6.42 15.93
CA VAL A 55 -8.91 -5.49 16.36
C VAL A 55 -9.35 -4.70 17.57
N LYS A 56 -10.56 -4.12 17.52
CA LYS A 56 -11.13 -3.37 18.65
C LYS A 56 -11.23 -4.23 19.91
N LEU A 57 -11.78 -5.43 19.80
CA LEU A 57 -11.94 -6.36 20.91
C LEU A 57 -10.57 -6.74 21.54
N LEU A 58 -9.56 -7.01 20.73
CA LEU A 58 -8.22 -7.36 21.21
C LEU A 58 -7.53 -6.18 21.92
N LEU A 59 -7.70 -4.96 21.40
CA LEU A 59 -7.18 -3.75 22.07
C LEU A 59 -7.90 -3.49 23.38
N GLU A 60 -9.22 -3.66 23.45
CA GLU A 60 -10.00 -3.59 24.70
C GLU A 60 -9.59 -4.69 25.71
N ALA A 61 -9.15 -5.85 25.23
CA ALA A 61 -8.59 -6.93 26.04
C ALA A 61 -7.14 -6.71 26.48
N GLY A 62 -6.53 -5.58 26.09
CA GLY A 62 -5.18 -5.17 26.51
C GLY A 62 -4.04 -5.64 25.62
N SER A 63 -4.30 -5.96 24.34
CA SER A 63 -3.22 -6.23 23.38
C SER A 63 -2.26 -5.06 23.27
N ASP A 64 -0.96 -5.35 23.28
CA ASP A 64 0.08 -4.35 23.03
C ASP A 64 0.15 -3.98 21.53
N VAL A 65 -0.28 -2.76 21.21
CA VAL A 65 -0.30 -2.19 19.85
C VAL A 65 1.10 -2.05 19.24
N ASN A 66 2.16 -2.07 20.06
CA ASN A 66 3.55 -1.86 19.67
C ASN A 66 4.34 -3.17 19.52
N THR A 67 3.70 -4.31 19.71
CA THR A 67 4.33 -5.62 19.52
C THR A 67 4.85 -5.79 18.11
N ARG A 68 6.11 -6.24 17.98
CA ARG A 68 6.79 -6.46 16.69
C ARG A 68 6.86 -7.94 16.36
N ASP A 69 6.63 -8.25 15.08
CA ASP A 69 6.94 -9.56 14.50
C ASP A 69 8.44 -9.69 14.15
N ILE A 70 8.84 -10.83 13.59
CA ILE A 70 10.23 -11.08 13.18
C ILE A 70 10.72 -10.14 12.07
N THR A 71 9.81 -9.47 11.35
CA THR A 71 10.12 -8.46 10.32
C THR A 71 10.12 -7.03 10.87
N ARG A 72 10.04 -6.89 12.20
CA ARG A 72 9.92 -5.62 12.93
C ARG A 72 8.63 -4.86 12.64
N LEU A 73 7.66 -5.50 11.99
CA LEU A 73 6.37 -4.90 11.69
C LEU A 73 5.55 -4.81 12.98
N THR A 74 4.97 -3.65 13.25
CA THR A 74 3.94 -3.46 14.29
C THR A 74 2.55 -3.48 13.64
N PRO A 75 1.47 -3.74 14.40
CA PRO A 75 0.11 -3.60 13.89
C PRO A 75 -0.16 -2.21 13.29
N PHE A 76 0.39 -1.15 13.89
CA PHE A 76 0.29 0.23 13.38
C PHE A 76 0.91 0.40 11.99
N ILE A 77 2.16 -0.06 11.79
CA ILE A 77 2.82 -0.01 10.46
C ILE A 77 2.08 -0.91 9.46
N CYS A 78 1.60 -2.08 9.92
CA CYS A 78 0.81 -3.00 9.09
C CYS A 78 -0.47 -2.34 8.57
N SER A 79 -1.19 -1.60 9.43
CA SER A 79 -2.39 -0.86 9.02
C SER A 79 -2.08 0.22 8.00
N GLY A 80 -0.94 0.93 8.14
CA GLY A 80 -0.42 1.87 7.15
C GLY A 80 -0.16 1.19 5.81
N ALA A 81 0.59 0.10 5.81
CA ALA A 81 0.95 -0.66 4.61
C ALA A 81 -0.25 -1.30 3.89
N ASN A 82 -1.37 -1.50 4.57
CA ASN A 82 -2.60 -2.06 4.00
C ASN A 82 -3.68 -1.01 3.69
N GLY A 83 -3.44 0.26 4.00
CA GLY A 83 -4.38 1.34 3.73
C GLY A 83 -5.64 1.33 4.61
N VAL A 84 -5.58 0.66 5.76
CA VAL A 84 -6.75 0.49 6.66
C VAL A 84 -6.77 1.60 7.70
N HIS A 85 -7.12 2.81 7.28
CA HIS A 85 -7.07 4.02 8.09
C HIS A 85 -7.97 3.98 9.34
N GLU A 86 -9.11 3.27 9.29
CA GLU A 86 -10.00 3.08 10.45
C GLU A 86 -9.27 2.33 11.58
N ILE A 87 -8.57 1.23 11.23
CA ILE A 87 -7.77 0.44 12.18
C ILE A 87 -6.56 1.26 12.65
N LEU A 88 -5.90 2.00 11.74
CA LEU A 88 -4.78 2.85 12.07
C LEU A 88 -5.20 3.92 13.08
N SER A 89 -6.34 4.59 12.87
CA SER A 89 -6.89 5.59 13.79
C SER A 89 -7.18 4.97 15.17
N LEU A 90 -7.77 3.78 15.20
CA LEU A 90 -8.03 3.09 16.47
C LEU A 90 -6.73 2.78 17.22
N MET A 91 -5.67 2.35 16.55
CA MET A 91 -4.38 2.08 17.20
C MET A 91 -3.72 3.33 17.79
N LEU A 92 -3.95 4.50 17.20
CA LEU A 92 -3.50 5.78 17.77
C LEU A 92 -4.14 6.05 19.14
N GLU A 93 -5.42 5.72 19.32
CA GLU A 93 -6.12 5.85 20.61
C GLU A 93 -5.52 4.96 21.70
N TYR A 94 -4.91 3.83 21.30
CA TYR A 94 -4.24 2.89 22.21
C TYR A 94 -2.72 3.07 22.31
N GLY A 95 -2.20 4.23 21.89
CA GLY A 95 -0.81 4.61 22.10
C GLY A 95 0.21 3.96 21.16
N ALA A 96 -0.14 3.83 19.90
CA ALA A 96 0.81 3.37 18.87
C ALA A 96 2.04 4.30 18.80
N ASP A 97 3.23 3.71 18.73
CA ASP A 97 4.49 4.43 18.55
C ASP A 97 4.64 4.95 17.13
N LEU A 98 4.46 6.26 16.95
CA LEU A 98 4.54 6.96 15.65
C LEU A 98 5.92 6.88 15.00
N LYS A 99 6.97 6.60 15.77
CA LYS A 99 8.35 6.50 15.30
C LYS A 99 8.80 5.05 15.08
N SER A 100 7.91 4.09 15.34
CA SER A 100 8.21 2.69 15.08
C SER A 100 8.52 2.49 13.57
N VAL A 101 9.51 1.64 13.30
CA VAL A 101 9.94 1.36 11.92
C VAL A 101 9.92 -0.14 11.65
N ASN A 102 9.59 -0.49 10.41
CA ASN A 102 9.66 -1.85 9.90
C ASN A 102 11.13 -2.26 9.60
N ARG A 103 11.31 -3.45 9.03
CA ARG A 103 12.64 -3.97 8.64
C ARG A 103 13.38 -3.14 7.60
N PHE A 104 12.69 -2.27 6.87
CA PHE A 104 13.27 -1.36 5.89
C PHE A 104 13.56 0.04 6.46
N GLY A 105 13.37 0.23 7.76
CA GLY A 105 13.51 1.53 8.40
C GLY A 105 12.33 2.48 8.17
N GLY A 106 11.24 2.04 7.51
CA GLY A 106 10.08 2.89 7.19
C GLY A 106 9.06 2.93 8.31
N THR A 107 8.54 4.13 8.62
CA THR A 107 7.37 4.34 9.49
C THR A 107 6.08 3.96 8.77
N ALA A 108 4.91 4.06 9.41
CA ALA A 108 3.62 3.79 8.77
C ALA A 108 3.32 4.72 7.58
N LEU A 109 3.86 5.94 7.58
CA LEU A 109 3.65 6.93 6.52
C LEU A 109 4.27 6.51 5.17
N LEU A 110 5.45 5.86 5.19
CA LEU A 110 6.17 5.50 3.97
C LEU A 110 5.36 4.51 3.10
N PRO A 111 5.00 3.30 3.58
CA PRO A 111 4.25 2.35 2.76
C PRO A 111 2.84 2.83 2.43
N SER A 112 2.25 3.74 3.22
CA SER A 112 0.98 4.38 2.85
C SER A 112 1.14 5.29 1.63
N SER A 113 2.26 6.02 1.57
CA SER A 113 2.58 6.94 0.47
C SER A 113 3.00 6.19 -0.78
N GLU A 114 3.82 5.14 -0.64
CA GLU A 114 4.19 4.19 -1.70
C GLU A 114 2.98 3.66 -2.46
N LYS A 115 1.92 3.33 -1.73
CA LYS A 115 0.72 2.71 -2.31
C LYS A 115 -0.42 3.69 -2.63
N GLY A 116 -0.20 4.97 -2.42
CA GLY A 116 -1.20 5.99 -2.71
C GLY A 116 -2.42 5.96 -1.79
N TYR A 117 -2.30 5.47 -0.56
CA TYR A 117 -3.42 5.42 0.39
C TYR A 117 -3.69 6.78 1.03
N LEU A 118 -4.26 7.70 0.26
CA LEU A 118 -4.44 9.11 0.60
C LEU A 118 -5.02 9.33 2.01
N LYS A 119 -6.09 8.59 2.37
CA LYS A 119 -6.71 8.73 3.70
C LYS A 119 -5.80 8.26 4.82
N THR A 120 -5.07 7.17 4.61
CA THR A 120 -4.11 6.65 5.59
C THR A 120 -2.94 7.61 5.77
N VAL A 121 -2.44 8.20 4.67
CA VAL A 121 -1.42 9.27 4.69
C VAL A 121 -1.92 10.46 5.50
N GLN A 122 -3.17 10.91 5.26
CA GLN A 122 -3.77 12.01 6.02
C GLN A 122 -3.77 11.69 7.53
N VAL A 123 -4.27 10.51 7.93
CA VAL A 123 -4.33 10.12 9.35
C VAL A 123 -2.93 10.05 9.97
N CYS A 124 -1.93 9.52 9.25
CA CYS A 124 -0.54 9.51 9.73
C CYS A 124 0.00 10.93 9.97
N LEU A 125 -0.26 11.85 9.03
CA LEU A 125 0.20 13.24 9.13
C LEU A 125 -0.51 14.00 10.26
N ASP A 126 -1.83 13.84 10.38
CA ASP A 126 -2.63 14.45 11.45
C ASP A 126 -2.20 13.97 12.84
N ALA A 127 -1.76 12.71 12.94
CA ALA A 127 -1.22 12.14 14.17
C ALA A 127 0.21 12.62 14.50
N GLY A 128 0.91 13.24 13.55
CA GLY A 128 2.28 13.72 13.72
C GLY A 128 3.36 12.66 13.45
N VAL A 129 3.07 11.65 12.63
CA VAL A 129 4.13 10.77 12.10
C VAL A 129 5.16 11.61 11.36
N PRO A 130 6.47 11.44 11.64
CA PRO A 130 7.51 12.33 11.08
C PRO A 130 7.52 12.31 9.54
N VAL A 131 7.15 13.44 8.91
CA VAL A 131 6.98 13.56 7.45
C VAL A 131 8.31 13.40 6.68
N ASN A 132 9.43 13.83 7.28
CA ASN A 132 10.77 13.80 6.68
C ASN A 132 11.60 12.59 7.16
N HIS A 133 10.96 11.58 7.78
CA HIS A 133 11.64 10.35 8.13
C HIS A 133 12.11 9.63 6.84
N VAL A 134 13.34 9.12 6.85
CA VAL A 134 13.91 8.34 5.75
C VAL A 134 14.09 6.88 6.16
N ASN A 135 13.84 5.99 5.22
CA ASN A 135 14.08 4.56 5.39
C ASN A 135 15.56 4.17 5.13
N ASP A 136 15.86 2.89 5.21
CA ASP A 136 17.21 2.36 4.98
C ASP A 136 17.69 2.52 3.51
N LEU A 137 16.81 2.87 2.57
CA LEU A 137 17.16 3.23 1.19
C LEU A 137 17.47 4.73 1.03
N GLY A 138 17.29 5.52 2.09
CA GLY A 138 17.39 6.97 2.04
C GLY A 138 16.14 7.65 1.48
N TRP A 139 15.01 6.95 1.37
CA TRP A 139 13.78 7.50 0.81
C TRP A 139 12.86 8.00 1.91
N SER A 140 12.35 9.21 1.74
CA SER A 140 11.23 9.75 2.52
C SER A 140 9.91 9.30 1.92
N ALA A 141 8.81 9.55 2.63
CA ALA A 141 7.45 9.32 2.12
C ALA A 141 7.19 10.06 0.79
N LEU A 142 7.74 11.28 0.64
CA LEU A 142 7.65 12.06 -0.60
C LEU A 142 8.42 11.38 -1.74
N LEU A 143 9.66 10.93 -1.49
CA LEU A 143 10.45 10.20 -2.48
C LEU A 143 9.76 8.89 -2.91
N GLU A 144 9.23 8.11 -1.95
CA GLU A 144 8.48 6.88 -2.28
C GLU A 144 7.26 7.17 -3.16
N ALA A 145 6.48 8.20 -2.84
CA ALA A 145 5.30 8.57 -3.63
C ALA A 145 5.65 9.01 -5.06
N VAL A 146 6.80 9.66 -5.25
CA VAL A 146 7.28 10.09 -6.59
C VAL A 146 7.88 8.91 -7.37
N ILE A 147 8.79 8.16 -6.76
CA ILE A 147 9.56 7.10 -7.44
C ILE A 147 8.70 5.89 -7.77
N LEU A 148 7.80 5.51 -6.86
CA LEU A 148 6.98 4.30 -6.98
C LEU A 148 5.57 4.59 -7.50
N GLY A 149 5.17 5.87 -7.50
CA GLY A 149 3.92 6.32 -8.09
C GLY A 149 4.05 6.64 -9.58
N ASN A 150 2.90 6.78 -10.25
CA ASN A 150 2.84 7.13 -11.69
C ASN A 150 2.65 8.64 -11.93
N GLY A 151 2.65 9.47 -10.90
CA GLY A 151 2.36 10.90 -11.00
C GLY A 151 0.91 11.23 -11.42
N GLY A 152 0.03 10.23 -11.50
CA GLY A 152 -1.40 10.37 -11.80
C GLY A 152 -2.19 11.06 -10.68
N ARG A 153 -3.52 11.02 -10.77
CA ARG A 153 -4.44 11.76 -9.90
C ARG A 153 -4.18 11.48 -8.41
N LEU A 154 -4.18 10.22 -8.03
CA LEU A 154 -4.04 9.79 -6.65
C LEU A 154 -2.68 10.15 -6.06
N TYR A 155 -1.60 9.85 -6.79
CA TYR A 155 -0.24 10.15 -6.31
C TYR A 155 0.03 11.65 -6.26
N SER A 156 -0.52 12.43 -7.21
CA SER A 156 -0.47 13.90 -7.13
C SER A 156 -1.12 14.42 -5.86
N ASP A 157 -2.26 13.84 -5.43
CA ASP A 157 -2.94 14.25 -4.20
C ASP A 157 -2.15 13.84 -2.94
N VAL A 158 -1.54 12.63 -2.92
CA VAL A 158 -0.64 12.22 -1.84
C VAL A 158 0.57 13.14 -1.74
N ILE A 159 1.22 13.44 -2.87
CA ILE A 159 2.38 14.34 -2.93
C ILE A 159 2.00 15.75 -2.47
N GLN A 160 0.86 16.27 -2.94
CA GLN A 160 0.34 17.56 -2.49
C GLN A 160 0.15 17.59 -0.97
N LEU A 161 -0.46 16.55 -0.42
CA LEU A 161 -0.72 16.43 1.01
C LEU A 161 0.57 16.37 1.83
N LEU A 162 1.58 15.62 1.37
CA LEU A 162 2.90 15.54 2.01
C LEU A 162 3.60 16.90 2.00
N VAL A 163 3.56 17.64 0.86
CA VAL A 163 4.14 19.00 0.74
C VAL A 163 3.42 19.97 1.66
N GLU A 164 2.10 19.97 1.71
CA GLU A 164 1.29 20.81 2.63
C GLU A 164 1.62 20.51 4.10
N ALA A 165 1.98 19.27 4.44
CA ALA A 165 2.40 18.88 5.79
C ALA A 165 3.88 19.18 6.08
N GLY A 166 4.63 19.81 5.16
CA GLY A 166 6.01 20.21 5.36
C GLY A 166 7.06 19.18 4.97
N ALA A 167 6.74 18.30 4.01
CA ALA A 167 7.74 17.41 3.41
C ALA A 167 8.84 18.26 2.74
N ASP A 168 10.10 17.92 3.02
CA ASP A 168 11.25 18.58 2.44
C ASP A 168 11.46 18.09 0.98
N VAL A 169 11.13 18.97 0.03
CA VAL A 169 11.24 18.70 -1.41
C VAL A 169 12.70 18.62 -1.91
N HIS A 170 13.65 19.08 -1.09
CA HIS A 170 15.09 19.07 -1.39
C HIS A 170 15.82 17.89 -0.77
N LEU A 171 15.12 17.06 0.01
CA LEU A 171 15.71 15.88 0.60
C LEU A 171 16.14 14.92 -0.52
N GLU A 172 17.42 14.56 -0.52
CA GLU A 172 18.02 13.70 -1.53
C GLU A 172 18.06 12.24 -1.04
N ASP A 173 17.92 11.32 -1.98
CA ASP A 173 18.20 9.90 -1.76
C ASP A 173 19.70 9.60 -1.71
N ARG A 174 20.08 8.33 -1.62
CA ARG A 174 21.49 7.91 -1.58
C ARG A 174 22.27 8.19 -2.87
N ASP A 175 21.57 8.38 -3.99
CA ASP A 175 22.15 8.72 -5.28
C ASP A 175 22.27 10.24 -5.47
N GLY A 176 21.91 11.04 -4.46
CA GLY A 176 21.95 12.50 -4.47
C GLY A 176 20.83 13.12 -5.31
N LYS A 177 19.70 12.41 -5.49
CA LYS A 177 18.56 12.89 -6.25
C LYS A 177 17.41 13.29 -5.35
N SER A 178 16.88 14.47 -5.58
CA SER A 178 15.67 14.97 -4.91
C SER A 178 14.39 14.44 -5.57
N SER A 179 13.26 14.60 -4.86
CA SER A 179 11.92 14.28 -5.41
C SER A 179 11.62 15.00 -6.71
N LEU A 180 12.10 16.26 -6.88
CA LEU A 180 11.92 17.01 -8.12
C LEU A 180 12.68 16.38 -9.29
N GLN A 181 13.95 16.01 -9.09
CA GLN A 181 14.77 15.38 -10.13
C GLN A 181 14.16 14.04 -10.58
N HIS A 182 13.67 13.22 -9.62
CA HIS A 182 12.97 11.99 -9.97
C HIS A 182 11.68 12.27 -10.77
N ALA A 183 10.87 13.25 -10.35
CA ALA A 183 9.64 13.62 -11.07
C ALA A 183 9.90 14.09 -12.50
N GLU A 184 11.02 14.84 -12.73
CA GLU A 184 11.45 15.28 -14.05
C GLU A 184 11.89 14.09 -14.93
N GLU A 185 12.73 13.19 -14.39
CA GLU A 185 13.18 11.98 -15.08
C GLU A 185 12.03 11.03 -15.45
N LEU A 186 11.02 10.92 -14.57
CA LEU A 186 9.82 10.11 -14.76
C LEU A 186 8.74 10.83 -15.60
N ASN A 187 9.03 12.06 -16.07
CA ASN A 187 8.11 12.89 -16.85
C ASN A 187 6.75 13.16 -16.17
N GLN A 188 6.73 13.22 -14.84
CA GLN A 188 5.55 13.46 -14.02
C GLN A 188 5.20 14.96 -13.95
N GLN A 189 4.72 15.55 -15.03
CA GLN A 189 4.54 17.00 -15.20
C GLN A 189 3.67 17.67 -14.11
N LYS A 190 2.62 16.99 -13.64
CA LYS A 190 1.77 17.49 -12.55
C LYS A 190 2.52 17.55 -11.23
N VAL A 191 3.30 16.51 -10.93
CA VAL A 191 4.16 16.42 -9.73
C VAL A 191 5.23 17.52 -9.76
N VAL A 192 5.90 17.74 -10.89
CA VAL A 192 6.88 18.83 -11.07
C VAL A 192 6.26 20.18 -10.71
N LYS A 193 5.01 20.44 -11.13
CA LYS A 193 4.29 21.69 -10.77
C LYS A 193 4.02 21.77 -9.27
N ILE A 194 3.61 20.66 -8.63
CA ILE A 194 3.37 20.62 -7.18
C ILE A 194 4.66 20.95 -6.43
N LEU A 195 5.78 20.33 -6.80
CA LEU A 195 7.07 20.48 -6.11
C LEU A 195 7.75 21.84 -6.33
N THR A 196 7.45 22.54 -7.43
CA THR A 196 8.13 23.80 -7.77
C THR A 196 7.31 25.06 -7.44
N LYS A 197 6.00 25.05 -7.69
CA LYS A 197 5.17 26.28 -7.66
C LYS A 197 3.97 26.17 -6.73
N GLY A 198 3.73 25.02 -6.15
CA GLY A 198 2.42 24.66 -5.60
C GLY A 198 1.39 24.46 -6.72
N TYR A 199 0.61 23.41 -6.62
CA TYR A 199 -0.48 23.12 -7.55
C TYR A 199 -1.79 23.56 -6.90
N ALA A 200 -2.53 24.47 -7.56
CA ALA A 200 -3.89 24.81 -7.16
C ALA A 200 -4.85 24.08 -8.11
N GLU A 201 -5.78 23.31 -7.55
CA GLU A 201 -6.89 22.73 -8.30
C GLU A 201 -7.75 23.88 -8.86
N THR A 202 -7.94 23.91 -10.18
CA THR A 202 -8.68 24.97 -10.87
C THR A 202 -10.18 24.70 -10.95
N ASN A 203 -10.60 23.42 -10.83
CA ASN A 203 -12.02 23.06 -10.81
C ASN A 203 -12.60 23.24 -9.39
N ALA A 204 -13.48 24.22 -9.22
CA ALA A 204 -14.06 24.57 -7.92
C ALA A 204 -14.84 23.40 -7.28
N SER A 205 -15.55 22.60 -8.07
CA SER A 205 -16.30 21.45 -7.57
C SER A 205 -15.38 20.34 -7.07
N ILE A 206 -14.27 20.07 -7.77
CA ILE A 206 -13.24 19.13 -7.33
C ILE A 206 -12.58 19.61 -6.04
N GLN A 207 -12.20 20.89 -5.99
CA GLN A 207 -11.59 21.48 -4.78
C GLN A 207 -12.51 21.38 -3.57
N GLN A 208 -13.80 21.68 -3.74
CA GLN A 208 -14.79 21.56 -2.68
C GLN A 208 -15.01 20.10 -2.27
N ALA A 209 -15.09 19.17 -3.23
CA ALA A 209 -15.22 17.75 -2.95
C ALA A 209 -14.01 17.19 -2.18
N LYS A 210 -12.78 17.59 -2.52
CA LYS A 210 -11.56 17.24 -1.77
C LYS A 210 -11.60 17.75 -0.32
N THR A 211 -12.09 18.98 -0.11
CA THR A 211 -12.27 19.54 1.24
C THR A 211 -13.27 18.73 2.05
N LEU A 212 -14.44 18.43 1.47
CA LEU A 212 -15.48 17.60 2.10
C LEU A 212 -14.99 16.17 2.38
N TYR A 213 -14.18 15.61 1.48
CA TYR A 213 -13.55 14.30 1.67
C TYR A 213 -12.61 14.32 2.91
N LYS A 214 -11.76 15.33 3.05
CA LYS A 214 -10.90 15.51 4.23
C LYS A 214 -11.73 15.59 5.53
N GLU A 215 -12.88 16.24 5.48
CA GLU A 215 -13.82 16.39 6.60
C GLU A 215 -14.71 15.16 6.84
N ASN A 216 -14.54 14.06 6.10
CA ASN A 216 -15.37 12.85 6.11
C ASN A 216 -16.85 13.08 5.70
N LYS A 217 -17.16 14.17 5.00
CA LYS A 217 -18.49 14.51 4.47
C LYS A 217 -18.68 13.92 3.07
N TYR A 218 -18.62 12.59 3.00
CA TYR A 218 -18.58 11.87 1.73
C TYR A 218 -19.84 12.02 0.88
N PHE A 219 -21.03 12.04 1.49
CA PHE A 219 -22.29 12.18 0.76
C PHE A 219 -22.40 13.56 0.10
N GLU A 220 -21.96 14.62 0.79
CA GLU A 220 -21.92 15.98 0.27
C GLU A 220 -20.92 16.08 -0.89
N ALA A 221 -19.75 15.47 -0.76
CA ALA A 221 -18.75 15.41 -1.84
C ALA A 221 -19.32 14.72 -3.10
N ILE A 222 -20.00 13.58 -2.95
CA ILE A 222 -20.65 12.86 -4.05
C ILE A 222 -21.71 13.73 -4.73
N THR A 223 -22.50 14.48 -3.95
CA THR A 223 -23.55 15.37 -4.47
C THR A 223 -22.94 16.45 -5.37
N ILE A 224 -21.92 17.16 -4.89
CA ILE A 224 -21.24 18.23 -5.65
C ILE A 224 -20.62 17.68 -6.94
N LEU A 225 -19.94 16.52 -6.86
CA LEU A 225 -19.33 15.89 -8.04
C LEU A 225 -20.40 15.43 -9.05
N SER A 226 -21.54 14.95 -8.55
CA SER A 226 -22.65 14.53 -9.39
C SER A 226 -23.30 15.72 -10.13
N GLU A 227 -23.49 16.85 -9.45
CA GLU A 227 -23.99 18.09 -10.03
C GLU A 227 -23.03 18.62 -11.10
N ALA A 228 -21.72 18.64 -10.81
CA ALA A 228 -20.71 19.05 -11.76
C ALA A 228 -20.70 18.18 -13.02
N LEU A 229 -20.88 16.86 -12.89
CA LEU A 229 -20.96 15.93 -14.02
C LEU A 229 -22.19 16.15 -14.94
N VAL A 230 -23.24 16.83 -14.47
CA VAL A 230 -24.38 17.21 -15.34
C VAL A 230 -23.94 18.22 -16.40
N THR A 231 -23.04 19.13 -16.05
CA THR A 231 -22.59 20.23 -16.91
C THR A 231 -21.26 19.94 -17.62
N ASP A 232 -20.41 19.08 -17.04
CA ASP A 232 -19.06 18.79 -17.55
C ASP A 232 -18.84 17.26 -17.58
N ARG A 233 -19.47 16.60 -18.55
CA ARG A 233 -19.47 15.14 -18.71
C ARG A 233 -18.17 14.57 -19.29
N GLU A 234 -17.30 15.42 -19.84
CA GLU A 234 -16.03 15.01 -20.43
C GLU A 234 -14.88 15.13 -19.42
N ASN A 235 -15.12 15.65 -18.25
CA ASN A 235 -14.11 15.87 -17.22
C ASN A 235 -13.83 14.57 -16.45
N LEU A 236 -12.75 13.92 -16.79
CA LEU A 236 -12.34 12.64 -16.22
C LEU A 236 -12.05 12.72 -14.72
N ASP A 237 -11.56 13.86 -14.23
CA ASP A 237 -11.25 14.04 -12.81
C ASP A 237 -12.52 14.02 -11.95
N LEU A 238 -13.66 14.49 -12.45
CA LEU A 238 -14.94 14.39 -11.73
C LEU A 238 -15.37 12.93 -11.52
N TYR A 239 -15.24 12.08 -12.53
CA TYR A 239 -15.51 10.64 -12.40
C TYR A 239 -14.56 9.98 -11.42
N PHE A 240 -13.26 10.32 -11.51
CA PHE A 240 -12.25 9.79 -10.60
C PHE A 240 -12.59 10.11 -9.14
N TYR A 241 -12.77 11.40 -8.79
CA TYR A 241 -13.02 11.78 -7.40
C TYR A 241 -14.36 11.22 -6.89
N LYS A 242 -15.40 11.16 -7.73
CA LYS A 242 -16.66 10.55 -7.35
C LYS A 242 -16.51 9.06 -7.07
N GLY A 243 -15.85 8.31 -7.96
CA GLY A 243 -15.56 6.89 -7.77
C GLY A 243 -14.71 6.65 -6.52
N TYR A 244 -13.68 7.48 -6.29
CA TYR A 244 -12.80 7.38 -5.14
C TYR A 244 -13.55 7.60 -3.81
N VAL A 245 -14.42 8.62 -3.73
CA VAL A 245 -15.27 8.84 -2.54
C VAL A 245 -16.27 7.70 -2.31
N LEU A 246 -16.81 7.11 -3.38
CA LEU A 246 -17.70 5.95 -3.29
C LEU A 246 -16.96 4.71 -2.75
N GLN A 247 -15.69 4.50 -3.10
CA GLN A 247 -14.87 3.42 -2.53
C GLN A 247 -14.69 3.56 -1.02
N GLU A 248 -14.49 4.78 -0.51
CA GLU A 248 -14.40 5.04 0.94
C GLU A 248 -15.70 4.64 1.68
N LEU A 249 -16.83 4.82 1.03
CA LEU A 249 -18.14 4.36 1.53
C LEU A 249 -18.39 2.86 1.31
N LYS A 250 -17.40 2.12 0.76
CA LYS A 250 -17.52 0.70 0.39
C LYS A 250 -18.65 0.43 -0.64
N ARG A 251 -19.03 1.48 -1.41
CA ARG A 251 -20.04 1.41 -2.50
C ARG A 251 -19.31 1.07 -3.81
N TYR A 252 -18.72 -0.13 -3.82
CA TYR A 252 -17.75 -0.53 -4.87
C TYR A 252 -18.38 -0.64 -6.26
N GLU A 253 -19.62 -1.14 -6.36
CA GLU A 253 -20.35 -1.26 -7.63
C GLU A 253 -20.56 0.11 -8.27
N GLU A 254 -20.94 1.10 -7.46
CA GLU A 254 -21.17 2.47 -7.95
C GLU A 254 -19.85 3.17 -8.32
N ALA A 255 -18.77 2.92 -7.55
CA ALA A 255 -17.44 3.39 -7.91
C ALA A 255 -16.98 2.82 -9.25
N LEU A 256 -17.16 1.50 -9.45
CA LEU A 256 -16.84 0.79 -10.69
C LEU A 256 -17.61 1.38 -11.88
N GLU A 257 -18.88 1.76 -11.69
CA GLU A 257 -19.69 2.44 -12.73
C GLU A 257 -19.05 3.77 -13.12
N GLN A 258 -18.60 4.58 -12.17
CA GLN A 258 -17.95 5.87 -12.47
C GLN A 258 -16.66 5.67 -13.30
N TYR A 259 -15.82 4.70 -12.95
CA TYR A 259 -14.59 4.43 -13.70
C TYR A 259 -14.89 3.90 -15.11
N LYS A 260 -15.91 3.07 -15.27
CA LYS A 260 -16.35 2.60 -16.59
C LYS A 260 -16.93 3.74 -17.45
N LEU A 261 -17.66 4.69 -16.85
CA LEU A 261 -18.14 5.88 -17.56
C LEU A 261 -16.98 6.75 -18.01
N ALA A 262 -15.95 6.93 -17.19
CA ALA A 262 -14.74 7.64 -17.58
C ALA A 262 -14.02 6.97 -18.77
N LEU A 263 -13.94 5.64 -18.78
CA LEU A 263 -13.37 4.89 -19.93
C LEU A 263 -14.22 4.96 -21.21
N GLN A 264 -15.51 5.33 -21.12
CA GLN A 264 -16.31 5.65 -22.32
C GLN A 264 -15.97 7.02 -22.89
N VAL A 265 -15.50 7.95 -22.04
CA VAL A 265 -15.02 9.27 -22.47
C VAL A 265 -13.62 9.15 -23.08
N ASP A 266 -12.70 8.51 -22.35
CA ASP A 266 -11.34 8.25 -22.83
C ASP A 266 -10.90 6.82 -22.44
N SER A 267 -10.91 5.94 -23.44
CA SER A 267 -10.49 4.55 -23.27
C SER A 267 -8.97 4.36 -23.22
N THR A 268 -8.18 5.41 -23.37
CA THR A 268 -6.72 5.37 -23.32
C THR A 268 -6.14 5.82 -21.98
N ASP A 269 -6.97 6.34 -21.08
CA ASP A 269 -6.54 6.72 -19.73
C ASP A 269 -6.33 5.47 -18.86
N LEU A 270 -5.05 5.09 -18.70
CA LEU A 270 -4.63 3.86 -18.01
C LEU A 270 -5.01 3.85 -16.53
N ASP A 271 -5.09 5.00 -15.90
CA ASP A 271 -5.46 5.14 -14.49
C ASP A 271 -6.84 4.51 -14.21
N PHE A 272 -7.81 4.64 -15.12
CA PHE A 272 -9.15 4.09 -14.90
C PHE A 272 -9.19 2.56 -14.97
N TYR A 273 -8.33 1.91 -15.75
CA TYR A 273 -8.18 0.45 -15.69
C TYR A 273 -7.59 0.03 -14.32
N PHE A 274 -6.61 0.78 -13.83
CA PHE A 274 -6.02 0.54 -12.51
C PHE A 274 -7.03 0.71 -11.37
N TYR A 275 -7.82 1.80 -11.37
CA TYR A 275 -8.86 2.00 -10.35
C TYR A 275 -9.99 0.98 -10.46
N THR A 276 -10.35 0.58 -11.67
CA THR A 276 -11.31 -0.51 -11.92
C THR A 276 -10.78 -1.81 -11.34
N ALA A 277 -9.52 -2.17 -11.60
CA ALA A 277 -8.89 -3.36 -11.06
C ALA A 277 -8.84 -3.34 -9.52
N ASN A 278 -8.47 -2.21 -8.92
CA ASN A 278 -8.47 -2.07 -7.46
C ASN A 278 -9.87 -2.22 -6.86
N CYS A 279 -10.88 -1.66 -7.49
CA CYS A 279 -12.27 -1.80 -7.06
C CYS A 279 -12.73 -3.26 -7.11
N LEU A 280 -12.46 -3.96 -8.21
CA LEU A 280 -12.74 -5.39 -8.38
C LEU A 280 -11.98 -6.26 -7.37
N ARG A 281 -10.73 -5.89 -7.04
CA ARG A 281 -9.96 -6.55 -5.98
C ARG A 281 -10.65 -6.41 -4.62
N LEU A 282 -11.16 -5.22 -4.27
CA LEU A 282 -11.89 -4.99 -3.03
C LEU A 282 -13.21 -5.77 -2.97
N MET A 283 -13.83 -6.04 -4.13
CA MET A 283 -15.00 -6.91 -4.29
C MET A 283 -14.64 -8.41 -4.32
N ASN A 284 -13.36 -8.77 -4.21
CA ASN A 284 -12.84 -10.14 -4.31
C ASN A 284 -13.11 -10.82 -5.67
N LEU A 285 -13.25 -10.03 -6.73
CA LEU A 285 -13.40 -10.47 -8.13
C LEU A 285 -12.01 -10.55 -8.79
N GLN A 286 -11.29 -11.64 -8.47
CA GLN A 286 -9.86 -11.76 -8.71
C GLN A 286 -9.47 -11.78 -10.20
N ASP A 287 -10.16 -12.59 -11.00
CA ASP A 287 -9.83 -12.75 -12.42
C ASP A 287 -10.22 -11.50 -13.22
N GLU A 288 -11.33 -10.87 -12.87
CA GLU A 288 -11.77 -9.60 -13.45
C GLU A 288 -10.77 -8.48 -13.14
N ALA A 289 -10.28 -8.40 -11.90
CA ALA A 289 -9.26 -7.42 -11.51
C ALA A 289 -7.97 -7.62 -12.31
N LEU A 290 -7.50 -8.86 -12.48
CA LEU A 290 -6.32 -9.16 -13.28
C LEU A 290 -6.52 -8.80 -14.75
N ALA A 291 -7.72 -9.02 -15.30
CA ALA A 291 -8.04 -8.65 -16.68
C ALA A 291 -7.97 -7.12 -16.90
N GLU A 292 -8.38 -6.32 -15.92
CA GLU A 292 -8.25 -4.85 -16.03
C GLU A 292 -6.79 -4.39 -15.93
N TYR A 293 -5.98 -4.99 -15.05
CA TYR A 293 -4.53 -4.75 -15.04
C TYR A 293 -3.88 -5.13 -16.39
N ASP A 294 -4.30 -6.25 -17.02
CA ASP A 294 -3.79 -6.68 -18.32
C ASP A 294 -4.07 -5.66 -19.42
N LYS A 295 -5.25 -5.03 -19.38
CA LYS A 295 -5.59 -3.97 -20.35
C LYS A 295 -4.64 -2.78 -20.20
N ALA A 296 -4.39 -2.29 -18.97
CA ALA A 296 -3.45 -1.21 -18.74
C ALA A 296 -2.04 -1.56 -19.23
N CYS A 297 -1.52 -2.75 -18.87
CA CYS A 297 -0.20 -3.24 -19.30
C CYS A 297 -0.10 -3.41 -20.84
N THR A 298 -1.21 -3.69 -21.52
CA THR A 298 -1.22 -3.90 -22.98
C THR A 298 -1.28 -2.58 -23.72
N LEU A 299 -2.00 -1.60 -23.20
CA LEU A 299 -2.15 -0.28 -23.82
C LEU A 299 -0.83 0.50 -23.82
N ASP A 300 -0.06 0.45 -22.73
CA ASP A 300 1.30 0.97 -22.69
C ASP A 300 2.27 -0.02 -22.05
N PRO A 301 2.94 -0.85 -22.86
CA PRO A 301 3.89 -1.83 -22.36
C PRO A 301 5.16 -1.23 -21.73
N ASN A 302 5.44 0.05 -21.92
CA ASN A 302 6.60 0.74 -21.34
C ASN A 302 6.30 1.35 -19.98
N GLU A 303 5.01 1.57 -19.66
CA GLU A 303 4.59 2.04 -18.36
C GLU A 303 4.59 0.87 -17.35
N THR A 304 5.62 0.84 -16.50
CA THR A 304 5.87 -0.28 -15.60
C THR A 304 4.97 -0.30 -14.36
N PHE A 305 4.37 0.83 -14.01
CA PHE A 305 3.55 0.99 -12.81
C PHE A 305 2.41 -0.04 -12.71
N TYR A 306 1.59 -0.15 -13.76
CA TYR A 306 0.41 -1.03 -13.74
C TYR A 306 0.79 -2.51 -13.69
N CYS A 307 1.81 -2.91 -14.46
CA CYS A 307 2.31 -4.29 -14.48
C CYS A 307 3.00 -4.67 -13.17
N TYR A 308 3.66 -3.73 -12.50
CA TYR A 308 4.19 -3.92 -11.15
C TYR A 308 3.08 -4.20 -10.14
N HIS A 309 2.00 -3.40 -10.15
CA HIS A 309 0.84 -3.62 -9.29
C HIS A 309 0.13 -4.95 -9.59
N LYS A 310 -0.01 -5.33 -10.87
CA LYS A 310 -0.49 -6.65 -11.27
C LYS A 310 0.36 -7.77 -10.66
N SER A 311 1.68 -7.68 -10.77
CA SER A 311 2.59 -8.69 -10.22
C SER A 311 2.47 -8.80 -8.69
N ASN A 312 2.34 -7.67 -8.00
CA ASN A 312 2.12 -7.68 -6.55
C ASN A 312 0.79 -8.36 -6.19
N TYR A 313 -0.27 -8.09 -6.94
CA TYR A 313 -1.56 -8.74 -6.73
C TYR A 313 -1.51 -10.26 -7.01
N LEU A 314 -0.84 -10.69 -8.06
CA LEU A 314 -0.58 -12.12 -8.32
C LEU A 314 0.14 -12.80 -7.15
N ARG A 315 1.10 -12.11 -6.52
CA ARG A 315 1.79 -12.62 -5.31
C ARG A 315 0.83 -12.75 -4.12
N GLU A 316 -0.04 -11.77 -3.90
CA GLU A 316 -1.08 -11.82 -2.84
C GLU A 316 -2.02 -13.01 -3.03
N LEU A 317 -2.32 -13.37 -4.29
CA LEU A 317 -3.13 -14.53 -4.65
C LEU A 317 -2.38 -15.87 -4.61
N GLY A 318 -1.06 -15.87 -4.32
CA GLY A 318 -0.22 -17.07 -4.35
C GLY A 318 0.13 -17.55 -5.76
N ARG A 319 -0.19 -16.77 -6.82
CA ARG A 319 0.12 -17.06 -8.23
C ARG A 319 1.56 -16.68 -8.57
N HIS A 320 2.51 -17.28 -7.83
CA HIS A 320 3.92 -16.87 -7.82
C HIS A 320 4.63 -17.04 -9.15
N GLU A 321 4.32 -18.09 -9.96
CA GLU A 321 4.91 -18.27 -11.28
C GLU A 321 4.53 -17.13 -12.24
N GLU A 322 3.27 -16.71 -12.21
CA GLU A 322 2.80 -15.61 -13.03
C GLU A 322 3.41 -14.27 -12.58
N ALA A 323 3.53 -14.07 -11.27
CA ALA A 323 4.22 -12.90 -10.72
C ALA A 323 5.71 -12.83 -11.16
N ILE A 324 6.42 -13.98 -11.18
CA ILE A 324 7.80 -14.07 -11.67
C ILE A 324 7.87 -13.67 -13.15
N ASN A 325 6.93 -14.16 -13.96
CA ASN A 325 6.88 -13.83 -15.39
C ASN A 325 6.68 -12.32 -15.63
N GLU A 326 5.77 -11.69 -14.86
CA GLU A 326 5.60 -10.23 -14.95
C GLU A 326 6.86 -9.48 -14.49
N MET A 327 7.50 -9.89 -13.38
CA MET A 327 8.75 -9.28 -12.93
C MET A 327 9.90 -9.45 -13.94
N ASN A 328 9.95 -10.55 -14.68
CA ASN A 328 10.93 -10.73 -15.75
C ASN A 328 10.74 -9.72 -16.90
N LYS A 329 9.48 -9.44 -17.28
CA LYS A 329 9.16 -8.41 -18.28
C LYS A 329 9.58 -7.02 -17.79
N LEU A 330 9.26 -6.69 -16.53
CA LEU A 330 9.62 -5.41 -15.92
C LEU A 330 11.13 -5.22 -15.83
N LEU A 331 11.88 -6.27 -15.46
CA LEU A 331 13.35 -6.24 -15.43
C LEU A 331 13.98 -6.14 -16.82
N ALA A 332 13.32 -6.65 -17.85
CA ALA A 332 13.78 -6.46 -19.23
C ALA A 332 13.65 -5.00 -19.70
N LEU A 333 12.62 -4.29 -19.23
CA LEU A 333 12.40 -2.86 -19.49
C LEU A 333 13.31 -1.96 -18.63
N GLN A 334 13.44 -2.29 -17.36
CA GLN A 334 14.20 -1.51 -16.37
C GLN A 334 15.17 -2.39 -15.57
N PRO A 335 16.31 -2.79 -16.15
CA PRO A 335 17.24 -3.73 -15.54
C PRO A 335 17.90 -3.22 -14.24
N TYR A 336 17.92 -1.90 -14.04
CA TYR A 336 18.49 -1.24 -12.87
C TYR A 336 17.52 -1.21 -11.66
N ARG A 337 16.27 -1.60 -11.81
CA ARG A 337 15.27 -1.66 -10.74
C ARG A 337 15.49 -2.91 -9.89
N TYR A 338 16.35 -2.77 -8.89
CA TYR A 338 16.70 -3.85 -7.96
C TYR A 338 15.53 -4.30 -7.06
N ASP A 339 14.57 -3.43 -6.82
CA ASP A 339 13.32 -3.76 -6.14
C ASP A 339 12.52 -4.84 -6.90
N PHE A 340 12.46 -4.79 -8.22
CA PHE A 340 11.85 -5.83 -9.05
C PHE A 340 12.55 -7.18 -8.89
N SER A 341 13.89 -7.18 -8.83
CA SER A 341 14.66 -8.39 -8.57
C SER A 341 14.38 -8.98 -7.19
N PHE A 342 14.23 -8.14 -6.18
CA PHE A 342 13.89 -8.57 -4.83
C PHE A 342 12.47 -9.13 -4.76
N HIS A 343 11.47 -8.51 -5.41
CA HIS A 343 10.10 -9.04 -5.49
C HIS A 343 10.05 -10.37 -6.23
N LYS A 344 10.80 -10.53 -7.32
CA LYS A 344 10.99 -11.82 -8.01
C LYS A 344 11.56 -12.88 -7.08
N ALA A 345 12.63 -12.54 -6.33
CA ALA A 345 13.24 -13.47 -5.38
C ALA A 345 12.26 -13.93 -4.30
N ASN A 346 11.40 -13.05 -3.81
CA ASN A 346 10.37 -13.42 -2.83
C ASN A 346 9.37 -14.44 -3.40
N SER A 347 8.95 -14.30 -4.65
CA SER A 347 8.09 -15.27 -5.33
C SER A 347 8.80 -16.62 -5.54
N LEU A 348 10.06 -16.60 -5.97
CA LEU A 348 10.89 -17.81 -6.12
C LEU A 348 11.06 -18.56 -4.79
N ARG A 349 11.28 -17.83 -3.68
CA ARG A 349 11.37 -18.41 -2.35
C ARG A 349 10.06 -19.08 -1.92
N SER A 350 8.91 -18.46 -2.20
CA SER A 350 7.59 -19.04 -1.92
C SER A 350 7.36 -20.36 -2.67
N LEU A 351 7.99 -20.53 -3.83
CA LEU A 351 7.97 -21.77 -4.63
C LEU A 351 9.06 -22.79 -4.24
N GLY A 352 9.92 -22.47 -3.26
CA GLY A 352 11.04 -23.32 -2.87
C GLY A 352 12.20 -23.34 -3.88
N ARG A 353 12.21 -22.41 -4.86
CA ARG A 353 13.26 -22.25 -5.89
C ARG A 353 14.41 -21.41 -5.36
N HIS A 354 15.09 -21.92 -4.31
CA HIS A 354 16.05 -21.15 -3.52
C HIS A 354 17.30 -20.76 -4.29
N GLU A 355 17.80 -21.60 -5.22
CA GLU A 355 18.97 -21.26 -6.06
C GLU A 355 18.69 -20.05 -6.94
N GLU A 356 17.53 -20.04 -7.61
CA GLU A 356 17.13 -18.93 -8.47
C GLU A 356 16.82 -17.66 -7.65
N ALA A 357 16.27 -17.84 -6.46
CA ALA A 357 16.04 -16.73 -5.53
C ALA A 357 17.35 -16.06 -5.12
N ILE A 358 18.40 -16.84 -4.83
CA ILE A 358 19.74 -16.32 -4.51
C ILE A 358 20.26 -15.47 -5.67
N GLY A 359 20.17 -15.95 -6.91
CA GLY A 359 20.61 -15.19 -8.09
C GLY A 359 19.88 -13.85 -8.24
N ALA A 360 18.57 -13.83 -8.02
CA ALA A 360 17.77 -12.60 -8.05
C ALA A 360 18.11 -11.65 -6.89
N ILE A 361 18.36 -12.18 -5.68
CA ILE A 361 18.80 -11.39 -4.52
C ILE A 361 20.20 -10.81 -4.76
N GLU A 362 21.14 -11.58 -5.34
CA GLU A 362 22.48 -11.10 -5.65
C GLU A 362 22.47 -9.94 -6.64
N HIS A 363 21.53 -9.94 -7.59
CA HIS A 363 21.32 -8.78 -8.45
C HIS A 363 20.88 -7.55 -7.63
N ALA A 364 19.99 -7.71 -6.66
CA ALA A 364 19.59 -6.61 -5.77
C ALA A 364 20.77 -6.14 -4.88
N ILE A 365 21.54 -7.06 -4.29
CA ILE A 365 22.73 -6.74 -3.47
C ILE A 365 23.79 -5.99 -4.28
N LYS A 366 23.97 -6.32 -5.56
CA LYS A 366 24.95 -5.63 -6.41
C LYS A 366 24.64 -4.14 -6.55
N HIS A 367 23.38 -3.77 -6.54
CA HIS A 367 22.93 -2.38 -6.66
C HIS A 367 22.80 -1.68 -5.30
N ASP A 368 22.38 -2.41 -4.25
CA ASP A 368 22.38 -1.91 -2.87
C ASP A 368 23.04 -2.93 -1.92
N PRO A 369 24.39 -2.91 -1.83
CA PRO A 369 25.13 -3.88 -1.03
C PRO A 369 24.98 -3.69 0.48
N THR A 370 24.41 -2.58 0.91
CA THR A 370 24.26 -2.25 2.35
C THR A 370 22.90 -2.65 2.90
N ASN A 371 21.96 -3.13 2.09
CA ASN A 371 20.62 -3.48 2.52
C ASN A 371 20.62 -4.80 3.33
N PRO A 372 20.40 -4.75 4.64
CA PRO A 372 20.48 -5.91 5.50
C PRO A 372 19.44 -6.99 5.16
N LEU A 373 18.30 -6.58 4.56
CA LEU A 373 17.24 -7.50 4.20
C LEU A 373 17.64 -8.41 3.04
N TYR A 374 18.38 -7.89 2.05
CA TYR A 374 18.85 -8.71 0.93
C TYR A 374 19.82 -9.78 1.42
N HIS A 375 20.74 -9.41 2.32
CA HIS A 375 21.64 -10.37 2.95
C HIS A 375 20.90 -11.42 3.77
N LEU A 376 19.94 -11.00 4.61
CA LEU A 376 19.11 -11.91 5.40
C LEU A 376 18.36 -12.91 4.51
N HIS A 377 17.71 -12.44 3.43
CA HIS A 377 16.97 -13.32 2.52
C HIS A 377 17.89 -14.27 1.75
N LYS A 378 19.11 -13.82 1.41
CA LYS A 378 20.13 -14.68 0.81
C LYS A 378 20.54 -15.80 1.77
N GLU A 379 20.91 -15.45 3.02
CA GLU A 379 21.28 -16.41 4.06
C GLU A 379 20.18 -17.45 4.32
N GLN A 380 18.95 -17.01 4.49
CA GLN A 380 17.81 -17.91 4.65
C GLN A 380 17.63 -18.87 3.46
N SER A 381 17.83 -18.39 2.23
CA SER A 381 17.74 -19.24 1.04
C SER A 381 18.89 -20.25 0.95
N VAL A 382 20.10 -19.86 1.34
CA VAL A 382 21.28 -20.76 1.41
C VAL A 382 21.06 -21.83 2.50
N GLU A 383 20.56 -21.45 3.68
CA GLU A 383 20.27 -22.39 4.76
C GLU A 383 19.25 -23.46 4.33
N LEU A 384 18.19 -23.05 3.62
CA LEU A 384 17.17 -23.96 3.12
C LEU A 384 17.68 -24.91 2.01
N LEU A 385 18.67 -24.49 1.21
CA LEU A 385 19.36 -25.35 0.26
C LEU A 385 20.26 -26.40 0.96
N GLY A 386 20.93 -26.00 2.03
CA GLY A 386 21.82 -26.90 2.79
C GLY A 386 21.10 -27.97 3.62
N ARG A 387 19.77 -27.86 3.80
CA ARG A 387 18.92 -28.83 4.49
C ARG A 387 18.29 -29.87 3.57
N LYS A 388 18.44 -29.73 2.25
CA LYS A 388 18.05 -30.73 1.24
C LYS A 388 19.23 -31.63 0.90
#